data_00f66a17b81e05cb2aa6080e51f5af00
#
_entry.id   00f66a17b81e05cb2aa6080e51f5af00
#
_cell.length_a   1.000
_cell.length_b   1.000
_cell.length_c   1.000
_cell.angle_alpha   90.00
_cell.angle_beta   90.00
_cell.angle_gamma   90.00
#
_symmetry.space_group_name_H-M   'P 1'
#
loop_
_entity.id
_entity.type
_entity.pdbx_description
1 polymer ?
#
loop_
_entity_poly.entity_id
_entity_poly.type
_entity_poly.pdbx_seq_one_letter_code
_entity_poly.pdbx_strand_id
1 'polypeptide(L)'
;GFEKYNSEWWFVMPYIVLLMMTPLLFRFLKRKNGDFFTDFLVVLGGALFSLYGIQKLLNYDMFADFKGTVWGILLSNVVYLLPVYLFGMIFAKYQVFSYYHQILPRGIWRYPVLIFIAVACFFMRYRVGSAYDFFLVGPMIYACVMCAKKIPGVTWISGKVAKYITLVWLTHSFYVFQFGQKFIYSFKNPILIFMVLIGVSFATAIAIYWLFAGLSKGINKIRCSRNQR
;
A
#
# COMPACT_ATOMS: atom_id res chain seq x y z
N GLY A 1 -15.92 -6.79 13.71
CA GLY A 1 -14.54 -7.04 13.78
C GLY A 1 -13.62 -5.85 14.00
N PHE A 2 -12.50 -5.90 13.36
CA PHE A 2 -11.44 -4.88 13.51
C PHE A 2 -11.85 -3.47 13.07
N GLU A 3 -12.78 -3.35 12.11
CA GLU A 3 -13.32 -2.08 11.63
C GLU A 3 -13.99 -1.25 12.75
N LYS A 4 -14.53 -1.89 13.77
CA LYS A 4 -15.12 -1.21 14.93
C LYS A 4 -14.08 -0.43 15.72
N TYR A 5 -12.82 -0.89 15.70
CA TYR A 5 -11.71 -0.26 16.43
C TYR A 5 -10.89 0.68 15.57
N ASN A 6 -10.79 0.43 14.26
CA ASN A 6 -10.08 1.29 13.33
C ASN A 6 -10.56 1.04 11.89
N SER A 7 -11.32 1.98 11.34
CA SER A 7 -11.86 1.90 9.99
C SER A 7 -10.79 1.81 8.90
N GLU A 8 -9.58 2.34 9.18
CA GLU A 8 -8.46 2.30 8.24
C GLU A 8 -7.79 0.91 8.11
N TRP A 9 -8.13 -0.03 9.00
CA TRP A 9 -7.56 -1.39 8.96
C TRP A 9 -8.30 -2.34 8.03
N TRP A 10 -9.31 -1.85 7.32
CA TRP A 10 -10.09 -2.65 6.38
C TRP A 10 -9.22 -3.38 5.34
N PHE A 11 -8.06 -2.80 4.96
CA PHE A 11 -7.13 -3.36 3.97
C PHE A 11 -6.12 -4.35 4.57
N VAL A 12 -5.85 -4.33 5.88
CA VAL A 12 -4.76 -5.12 6.51
C VAL A 12 -4.99 -6.62 6.34
N MET A 13 -6.18 -7.09 6.66
CA MET A 13 -6.52 -8.52 6.51
C MET A 13 -6.53 -8.97 5.05
N PRO A 14 -7.18 -8.26 4.10
CA PRO A 14 -7.08 -8.56 2.69
C PRO A 14 -5.64 -8.56 2.16
N TYR A 15 -4.80 -7.63 2.61
CA TYR A 15 -3.40 -7.56 2.22
C TYR A 15 -2.61 -8.79 2.71
N ILE A 16 -2.83 -9.24 3.95
CA ILE A 16 -2.24 -10.47 4.48
C ILE A 16 -2.66 -11.68 3.63
N VAL A 17 -3.94 -11.79 3.29
CA VAL A 17 -4.44 -12.86 2.41
C VAL A 17 -3.73 -12.83 1.05
N LEU A 18 -3.62 -11.65 0.42
CA LEU A 18 -2.91 -11.50 -0.85
C LEU A 18 -1.42 -11.87 -0.74
N LEU A 19 -0.76 -11.51 0.35
CA LEU A 19 0.62 -11.93 0.63
C LEU A 19 0.74 -13.46 0.73
N MET A 20 -0.18 -14.11 1.41
CA MET A 20 -0.21 -15.58 1.50
C MET A 20 -0.49 -16.23 0.13
N MET A 21 -1.27 -15.58 -0.73
CA MET A 21 -1.55 -16.03 -2.09
C MET A 21 -0.39 -15.73 -3.08
N THR A 22 0.56 -14.88 -2.70
CA THR A 22 1.68 -14.47 -3.58
C THR A 22 2.39 -15.64 -4.28
N PRO A 23 2.75 -16.76 -3.62
CA PRO A 23 3.42 -17.87 -4.28
C PRO A 23 2.57 -18.49 -5.39
N LEU A 24 1.24 -18.55 -5.21
CA LEU A 24 0.30 -19.04 -6.22
C LEU A 24 0.18 -18.07 -7.39
N LEU A 25 -0.06 -16.78 -7.09
CA LEU A 25 -0.16 -15.72 -8.09
C LEU A 25 1.13 -15.61 -8.90
N PHE A 26 2.30 -15.77 -8.25
CA PHE A 26 3.59 -15.71 -8.93
C PHE A 26 3.80 -16.89 -9.88
N ARG A 27 3.25 -18.07 -9.57
CA ARG A 27 3.30 -19.22 -10.49
C ARG A 27 2.55 -18.94 -11.80
N PHE A 28 1.43 -18.25 -11.74
CA PHE A 28 0.69 -17.82 -12.94
C PHE A 28 1.50 -16.84 -13.80
N LEU A 29 2.19 -15.89 -13.16
CA LEU A 29 3.03 -14.91 -13.85
C LEU A 29 4.39 -15.45 -14.28
N LYS A 30 4.84 -16.61 -13.73
CA LYS A 30 6.15 -17.22 -14.03
C LYS A 30 6.10 -18.17 -15.22
N ARG A 31 5.06 -18.15 -16.06
CA ARG A 31 5.04 -18.94 -17.30
C ARG A 31 6.27 -18.65 -18.13
N LYS A 32 6.96 -19.71 -18.53
CA LYS A 32 8.31 -19.71 -19.13
C LYS A 32 8.43 -18.84 -20.40
N ASN A 33 7.32 -18.54 -21.07
CA ASN A 33 7.22 -17.79 -22.32
C ASN A 33 6.31 -16.56 -22.23
N GLY A 34 6.00 -16.05 -21.04
CA GLY A 34 5.17 -14.84 -20.90
C GLY A 34 5.98 -13.60 -21.25
N ASP A 35 5.56 -12.91 -22.28
CA ASP A 35 6.01 -11.54 -22.56
C ASP A 35 5.20 -10.53 -21.73
N PHE A 36 5.74 -9.31 -21.61
CA PHE A 36 5.11 -8.23 -20.84
C PHE A 36 3.65 -7.98 -21.28
N PHE A 37 3.42 -7.96 -22.59
CA PHE A 37 2.11 -7.62 -23.14
C PHE A 37 1.05 -8.68 -22.79
N THR A 38 1.39 -9.96 -22.93
CA THR A 38 0.50 -11.07 -22.59
C THR A 38 0.19 -11.08 -21.09
N ASP A 39 1.20 -10.95 -20.21
CA ASP A 39 0.98 -10.90 -18.77
C ASP A 39 0.17 -9.67 -18.37
N PHE A 40 0.43 -8.53 -19.00
CA PHE A 40 -0.34 -7.29 -18.77
C PHE A 40 -1.81 -7.48 -19.14
N LEU A 41 -2.12 -8.07 -20.32
CA LEU A 41 -3.50 -8.33 -20.73
C LEU A 41 -4.21 -9.33 -19.80
N VAL A 42 -3.52 -10.39 -19.37
CA VAL A 42 -4.06 -11.36 -18.40
C VAL A 42 -4.39 -10.69 -17.08
N VAL A 43 -3.49 -9.87 -16.57
CA VAL A 43 -3.72 -9.15 -15.30
C VAL A 43 -4.79 -8.08 -15.46
N LEU A 44 -4.81 -7.36 -16.57
CA LEU A 44 -5.85 -6.39 -16.88
C LEU A 44 -7.24 -7.07 -16.96
N GLY A 45 -7.34 -8.19 -17.69
CA GLY A 45 -8.57 -8.99 -17.75
C GLY A 45 -9.01 -9.49 -16.38
N GLY A 46 -8.08 -10.01 -15.58
CA GLY A 46 -8.32 -10.43 -14.21
C GLY A 46 -8.76 -9.27 -13.30
N ALA A 47 -8.16 -8.10 -13.46
CA ALA A 47 -8.53 -6.89 -12.72
C ALA A 47 -9.95 -6.43 -13.07
N LEU A 48 -10.28 -6.36 -14.36
CA LEU A 48 -11.62 -5.98 -14.80
C LEU A 48 -12.67 -7.01 -14.38
N PHE A 49 -12.36 -8.29 -14.48
CA PHE A 49 -13.25 -9.35 -14.00
C PHE A 49 -13.45 -9.27 -12.47
N SER A 50 -12.40 -8.98 -11.72
CA SER A 50 -12.47 -8.79 -10.27
C SER A 50 -13.37 -7.60 -9.92
N LEU A 51 -13.14 -6.44 -10.52
CA LEU A 51 -13.86 -5.21 -10.19
C LEU A 51 -15.30 -5.20 -10.68
N TYR A 52 -15.56 -5.73 -11.88
CA TYR A 52 -16.89 -5.66 -12.47
C TYR A 52 -17.66 -6.99 -12.39
N GLY A 53 -16.97 -8.12 -12.58
CA GLY A 53 -17.60 -9.45 -12.54
C GLY A 53 -17.90 -9.89 -11.10
N ILE A 54 -16.87 -10.05 -10.28
CA ILE A 54 -17.03 -10.58 -8.92
C ILE A 54 -17.77 -9.58 -8.02
N GLN A 55 -17.46 -8.28 -8.11
CA GLN A 55 -18.16 -7.25 -7.35
C GLN A 55 -19.65 -7.21 -7.70
N LYS A 56 -19.99 -7.31 -8.98
CA LYS A 56 -21.38 -7.37 -9.42
C LYS A 56 -22.07 -8.64 -8.90
N LEU A 57 -21.37 -9.79 -8.97
CA LEU A 57 -21.90 -11.06 -8.46
C LEU A 57 -22.22 -10.97 -6.95
N LEU A 58 -21.30 -10.42 -6.16
CA LEU A 58 -21.48 -10.24 -4.72
C LEU A 58 -22.61 -9.24 -4.35
N ASN A 59 -23.05 -8.40 -5.29
CA ASN A 59 -24.14 -7.45 -5.09
C ASN A 59 -25.53 -8.03 -5.45
N TYR A 60 -25.64 -9.26 -5.95
CA TYR A 60 -26.94 -9.90 -6.11
C TYR A 60 -27.56 -10.24 -4.76
N ASP A 61 -28.88 -10.14 -4.66
CA ASP A 61 -29.66 -10.39 -3.43
C ASP A 61 -29.40 -11.76 -2.85
N MET A 62 -29.15 -12.77 -3.70
CA MET A 62 -28.77 -14.14 -3.29
C MET A 62 -27.53 -14.19 -2.39
N PHE A 63 -26.63 -13.21 -2.48
CA PHE A 63 -25.41 -13.12 -1.68
C PHE A 63 -25.49 -12.06 -0.57
N ALA A 64 -26.63 -11.42 -0.35
CA ALA A 64 -26.79 -10.32 0.60
C ALA A 64 -26.40 -10.76 2.02
N ASP A 65 -26.88 -11.92 2.47
CA ASP A 65 -26.58 -12.47 3.78
C ASP A 65 -25.09 -12.81 3.92
N PHE A 66 -24.50 -13.43 2.89
CA PHE A 66 -23.06 -13.73 2.89
C PHE A 66 -22.22 -12.44 2.91
N LYS A 67 -22.58 -11.42 2.14
CA LYS A 67 -21.88 -10.16 2.09
C LYS A 67 -21.83 -9.44 3.45
N GLY A 68 -22.88 -9.60 4.27
CA GLY A 68 -22.93 -9.09 5.64
C GLY A 68 -22.04 -9.84 6.64
N THR A 69 -21.55 -11.02 6.27
CA THR A 69 -20.64 -11.78 7.13
C THR A 69 -19.21 -11.24 7.09
N VAL A 70 -18.41 -11.57 8.12
CA VAL A 70 -16.97 -11.23 8.15
C VAL A 70 -16.22 -11.78 6.92
N TRP A 71 -16.59 -12.98 6.46
CA TRP A 71 -15.97 -13.60 5.28
C TRP A 71 -16.37 -12.90 3.98
N GLY A 72 -17.62 -12.49 3.86
CA GLY A 72 -18.10 -11.73 2.69
C GLY A 72 -17.42 -10.37 2.59
N ILE A 73 -17.28 -9.65 3.71
CA ILE A 73 -16.55 -8.39 3.78
C ILE A 73 -15.09 -8.59 3.41
N LEU A 74 -14.42 -9.62 3.98
CA LEU A 74 -13.03 -9.93 3.66
C LEU A 74 -12.85 -10.24 2.19
N LEU A 75 -13.71 -11.10 1.61
CA LEU A 75 -13.66 -11.44 0.19
C LEU A 75 -13.84 -10.21 -0.70
N SER A 76 -14.83 -9.37 -0.41
CA SER A 76 -15.07 -8.14 -1.16
C SER A 76 -13.85 -7.23 -1.17
N ASN A 77 -13.20 -7.07 -0.01
CA ASN A 77 -12.00 -6.24 0.13
C ASN A 77 -10.78 -6.87 -0.57
N VAL A 78 -10.60 -8.20 -0.51
CA VAL A 78 -9.56 -8.92 -1.28
C VAL A 78 -9.75 -8.70 -2.78
N VAL A 79 -10.97 -8.87 -3.27
CA VAL A 79 -11.32 -8.66 -4.68
C VAL A 79 -11.07 -7.22 -5.13
N TYR A 80 -11.35 -6.25 -4.26
CA TYR A 80 -11.08 -4.83 -4.54
C TYR A 80 -9.58 -4.50 -4.60
N LEU A 81 -8.76 -5.09 -3.72
CA LEU A 81 -7.32 -4.84 -3.68
C LEU A 81 -6.51 -5.66 -4.69
N LEU A 82 -7.07 -6.79 -5.16
CA LEU A 82 -6.38 -7.72 -6.06
C LEU A 82 -5.83 -7.06 -7.34
N PRO A 83 -6.53 -6.16 -8.04
CA PRO A 83 -6.01 -5.46 -9.20
C PRO A 83 -4.72 -4.70 -8.91
N VAL A 84 -4.71 -3.87 -7.87
CA VAL A 84 -3.53 -3.07 -7.48
C VAL A 84 -2.36 -3.97 -7.14
N TYR A 85 -2.64 -5.08 -6.44
CA TYR A 85 -1.63 -6.06 -6.05
C TYR A 85 -0.99 -6.75 -7.26
N LEU A 86 -1.81 -7.22 -8.20
CA LEU A 86 -1.34 -7.90 -9.43
C LEU A 86 -0.53 -6.95 -10.32
N PHE A 87 -0.96 -5.69 -10.48
CA PHE A 87 -0.17 -4.69 -11.20
C PHE A 87 1.17 -4.41 -10.53
N GLY A 88 1.20 -4.35 -9.19
CA GLY A 88 2.44 -4.25 -8.44
C GLY A 88 3.40 -5.42 -8.72
N MET A 89 2.88 -6.65 -8.82
CA MET A 89 3.67 -7.83 -9.16
C MET A 89 4.24 -7.76 -10.60
N ILE A 90 3.45 -7.31 -11.59
CA ILE A 90 3.93 -7.07 -12.97
C ILE A 90 5.02 -6.01 -12.98
N PHE A 91 4.81 -4.90 -12.30
CA PHE A 91 5.79 -3.81 -12.22
C PHE A 91 7.12 -4.29 -11.65
N ALA A 92 7.08 -5.16 -10.63
CA ALA A 92 8.27 -5.79 -10.06
C ALA A 92 8.91 -6.80 -11.03
N LYS A 93 8.12 -7.70 -11.64
CA LYS A 93 8.61 -8.72 -12.57
C LYS A 93 9.35 -8.11 -13.77
N TYR A 94 8.79 -7.10 -14.38
CA TYR A 94 9.32 -6.47 -15.60
C TYR A 94 10.15 -5.22 -15.34
N GLN A 95 10.43 -4.92 -14.08
CA GLN A 95 11.23 -3.75 -13.69
C GLN A 95 10.74 -2.45 -14.37
N VAL A 96 9.42 -2.23 -14.40
CA VAL A 96 8.77 -1.14 -15.15
C VAL A 96 9.35 0.22 -14.76
N PHE A 97 9.75 0.42 -13.50
CA PHE A 97 10.37 1.67 -13.07
C PHE A 97 11.75 1.91 -13.70
N SER A 98 12.51 0.85 -13.98
CA SER A 98 13.78 0.96 -14.72
C SER A 98 13.53 1.34 -16.18
N TYR A 99 12.47 0.79 -16.77
CA TYR A 99 12.03 1.15 -18.12
C TYR A 99 11.57 2.62 -18.19
N TYR A 100 10.77 3.11 -17.24
CA TYR A 100 10.43 4.53 -17.15
C TYR A 100 11.66 5.42 -17.08
N HIS A 101 12.70 4.98 -16.36
CA HIS A 101 13.95 5.73 -16.26
C HIS A 101 14.67 5.88 -17.61
N GLN A 102 14.53 4.90 -18.50
CA GLN A 102 15.17 4.90 -19.84
C GLN A 102 14.40 5.76 -20.85
N ILE A 103 13.05 5.74 -20.81
CA ILE A 103 12.21 6.44 -21.80
C ILE A 103 12.11 7.94 -21.51
N LEU A 104 12.15 8.32 -20.24
CA LEU A 104 11.98 9.71 -19.86
C LEU A 104 13.15 10.57 -20.32
N PRO A 105 12.89 11.83 -20.71
CA PRO A 105 13.91 12.77 -21.13
C PRO A 105 15.05 12.84 -20.14
N ARG A 106 16.29 13.03 -20.65
CA ARG A 106 17.47 13.22 -19.81
C ARG A 106 17.65 14.70 -19.50
N GLY A 107 18.38 15.00 -18.43
CA GLY A 107 18.70 16.37 -18.05
C GLY A 107 17.53 17.11 -17.37
N ILE A 108 17.50 18.45 -17.56
CA ILE A 108 16.58 19.34 -16.85
C ILE A 108 15.11 19.11 -17.21
N TRP A 109 14.83 18.70 -18.45
CA TRP A 109 13.48 18.44 -18.95
C TRP A 109 12.79 17.25 -18.28
N ARG A 110 13.53 16.38 -17.60
CA ARG A 110 12.96 15.24 -16.86
C ARG A 110 11.99 15.69 -15.78
N TYR A 111 12.30 16.74 -15.03
CA TYR A 111 11.51 17.15 -13.87
C TYR A 111 10.18 17.79 -14.25
N PRO A 112 10.09 18.71 -15.23
CA PRO A 112 8.80 19.17 -15.73
C PRO A 112 7.90 18.04 -16.19
N VAL A 113 8.44 17.05 -16.91
CA VAL A 113 7.67 15.87 -17.35
C VAL A 113 7.19 15.03 -16.16
N LEU A 114 8.03 14.78 -15.16
CA LEU A 114 7.64 14.04 -13.96
C LEU A 114 6.56 14.77 -13.16
N ILE A 115 6.69 16.08 -12.99
CA ILE A 115 5.68 16.90 -12.32
C ILE A 115 4.36 16.83 -13.10
N PHE A 116 4.41 16.96 -14.43
CA PHE A 116 3.23 16.82 -15.28
C PHE A 116 2.56 15.45 -15.12
N ILE A 117 3.32 14.35 -15.11
CA ILE A 117 2.80 12.99 -14.88
C ILE A 117 2.12 12.91 -13.51
N ALA A 118 2.77 13.40 -12.44
CA ALA A 118 2.20 13.36 -11.10
C ALA A 118 0.88 14.14 -11.01
N VAL A 119 0.84 15.36 -11.57
CA VAL A 119 -0.36 16.22 -11.60
C VAL A 119 -1.45 15.59 -12.47
N ALA A 120 -1.12 15.07 -13.63
CA ALA A 120 -2.07 14.40 -14.52
C ALA A 120 -2.68 13.16 -13.85
N CYS A 121 -1.88 12.31 -13.22
CA CYS A 121 -2.36 11.14 -12.47
C CYS A 121 -3.28 11.56 -11.31
N PHE A 122 -2.92 12.60 -10.56
CA PHE A 122 -3.75 13.13 -9.48
C PHE A 122 -5.09 13.66 -10.00
N PHE A 123 -5.07 14.44 -11.08
CA PHE A 123 -6.28 14.99 -11.69
C PHE A 123 -7.17 13.88 -12.27
N MET A 124 -6.58 12.90 -12.97
CA MET A 124 -7.31 11.74 -13.47
C MET A 124 -7.97 10.97 -12.33
N ARG A 125 -7.23 10.69 -11.24
CA ARG A 125 -7.77 10.02 -10.06
C ARG A 125 -8.95 10.78 -9.46
N TYR A 126 -8.87 12.10 -9.39
CA TYR A 126 -9.98 12.95 -8.94
C TYR A 126 -11.23 12.79 -9.82
N ARG A 127 -11.05 12.63 -11.15
CA ARG A 127 -12.16 12.50 -12.10
C ARG A 127 -12.76 11.11 -12.17
N VAL A 128 -11.93 10.06 -12.17
CA VAL A 128 -12.36 8.67 -12.39
C VAL A 128 -12.52 7.86 -11.11
N GLY A 129 -12.07 8.39 -9.97
CA GLY A 129 -12.14 7.72 -8.68
C GLY A 129 -11.06 6.65 -8.48
N SER A 130 -11.16 5.93 -7.36
CA SER A 130 -10.16 4.96 -6.90
C SER A 130 -10.16 3.63 -7.66
N ALA A 131 -11.20 3.33 -8.44
CA ALA A 131 -11.28 2.08 -9.19
C ALA A 131 -10.13 1.87 -10.19
N TYR A 132 -9.52 2.95 -10.66
CA TYR A 132 -8.41 2.93 -11.62
C TYR A 132 -7.03 3.19 -10.99
N ASP A 133 -6.93 3.16 -9.66
CA ASP A 133 -5.67 3.36 -8.95
C ASP A 133 -4.57 2.39 -9.41
N PHE A 134 -4.93 1.19 -9.84
CA PHE A 134 -3.98 0.20 -10.35
C PHE A 134 -3.17 0.68 -11.58
N PHE A 135 -3.72 1.60 -12.39
CA PHE A 135 -2.98 2.24 -13.48
C PHE A 135 -2.25 3.51 -13.05
N LEU A 136 -2.86 4.30 -12.19
CA LEU A 136 -2.40 5.65 -11.89
C LEU A 136 -1.32 5.68 -10.82
N VAL A 137 -1.37 4.75 -9.85
CA VAL A 137 -0.47 4.78 -8.69
C VAL A 137 0.98 4.52 -9.07
N GLY A 138 1.26 3.60 -10.00
CA GLY A 138 2.62 3.29 -10.42
C GLY A 138 3.37 4.49 -11.00
N PRO A 139 2.88 5.12 -12.08
CA PRO A 139 3.50 6.32 -12.66
C PRO A 139 3.59 7.49 -11.67
N MET A 140 2.55 7.68 -10.83
CA MET A 140 2.52 8.72 -9.81
C MET A 140 3.62 8.52 -8.76
N ILE A 141 3.75 7.31 -8.20
CA ILE A 141 4.80 6.98 -7.23
C ILE A 141 6.18 7.19 -7.84
N TYR A 142 6.39 6.71 -9.08
CA TYR A 142 7.66 6.90 -9.77
C TYR A 142 8.01 8.38 -9.90
N ALA A 143 7.08 9.20 -10.38
CA ALA A 143 7.27 10.63 -10.55
C ALA A 143 7.58 11.33 -9.23
N CYS A 144 6.80 11.06 -8.17
CA CYS A 144 7.01 11.63 -6.84
C CYS A 144 8.38 11.24 -6.25
N VAL A 145 8.76 9.97 -6.35
CA VAL A 145 10.06 9.48 -5.82
C VAL A 145 11.23 10.12 -6.56
N MET A 146 11.14 10.23 -7.88
CA MET A 146 12.22 10.82 -8.68
C MET A 146 12.37 12.32 -8.41
N CYS A 147 11.27 13.07 -8.22
CA CYS A 147 11.31 14.47 -7.80
C CYS A 147 11.86 14.59 -6.37
N ALA A 148 11.38 13.78 -5.43
CA ALA A 148 11.80 13.81 -4.04
C ALA A 148 13.30 13.53 -3.85
N LYS A 149 13.89 12.66 -4.67
CA LYS A 149 15.34 12.38 -4.65
C LYS A 149 16.22 13.61 -4.92
N LYS A 150 15.68 14.66 -5.54
CA LYS A 150 16.42 15.91 -5.79
C LYS A 150 16.39 16.87 -4.62
N ILE A 151 15.50 16.69 -3.68
CA ILE A 151 15.43 17.55 -2.50
C ILE A 151 16.54 17.13 -1.54
N PRO A 152 17.47 18.03 -1.18
CA PRO A 152 18.56 17.72 -0.27
C PRO A 152 18.03 17.13 1.05
N GLY A 153 18.67 16.08 1.55
CA GLY A 153 18.31 15.43 2.80
C GLY A 153 17.13 14.43 2.73
N VAL A 154 16.26 14.51 1.71
CA VAL A 154 15.08 13.59 1.64
C VAL A 154 15.50 12.13 1.59
N THR A 155 16.52 11.77 0.80
CA THR A 155 17.00 10.38 0.74
C THR A 155 17.57 9.91 2.08
N TRP A 156 18.28 10.76 2.79
CA TRP A 156 18.82 10.45 4.12
C TRP A 156 17.70 10.27 5.15
N ILE A 157 16.74 11.21 5.20
CA ILE A 157 15.57 11.14 6.09
C ILE A 157 14.76 9.89 5.77
N SER A 158 14.45 9.64 4.49
CA SER A 158 13.68 8.48 4.06
C SER A 158 14.34 7.17 4.49
N GLY A 159 15.66 7.05 4.38
CA GLY A 159 16.39 5.87 4.84
C GLY A 159 16.30 5.66 6.37
N LYS A 160 16.28 6.74 7.15
CA LYS A 160 16.16 6.66 8.62
C LYS A 160 14.74 6.30 9.07
N VAL A 161 13.73 6.85 8.42
CA VAL A 161 12.32 6.70 8.83
C VAL A 161 11.61 5.52 8.18
N ALA A 162 12.12 4.99 7.06
CA ALA A 162 11.47 3.96 6.27
C ALA A 162 11.02 2.74 7.09
N LYS A 163 11.83 2.29 8.04
CA LYS A 163 11.52 1.15 8.91
C LYS A 163 10.33 1.39 9.85
N TYR A 164 9.95 2.64 10.08
CA TYR A 164 8.84 2.99 10.96
C TYR A 164 7.56 3.35 10.20
N ILE A 165 7.65 3.65 8.89
CA ILE A 165 6.54 4.19 8.09
C ILE A 165 5.29 3.30 8.15
N THR A 166 5.44 1.98 8.03
CA THR A 166 4.31 1.07 8.11
C THR A 166 3.62 1.14 9.47
N LEU A 167 4.39 1.23 10.56
CA LEU A 167 3.83 1.35 11.91
C LEU A 167 3.18 2.73 12.12
N VAL A 168 3.79 3.80 11.60
CA VAL A 168 3.20 5.15 11.60
C VAL A 168 1.85 5.13 10.90
N TRP A 169 1.79 4.52 9.71
CA TRP A 169 0.56 4.42 8.95
C TRP A 169 -0.51 3.57 9.66
N LEU A 170 -0.14 2.50 10.33
CA LEU A 170 -1.07 1.67 11.10
C LEU A 170 -1.58 2.35 12.37
N THR A 171 -0.82 3.26 12.95
CA THR A 171 -1.14 3.85 14.27
C THR A 171 -1.75 5.24 14.18
N HIS A 172 -1.50 6.01 13.10
CA HIS A 172 -1.98 7.40 13.01
C HIS A 172 -3.50 7.52 13.14
N SER A 173 -4.25 6.59 12.57
CA SER A 173 -5.71 6.59 12.58
C SER A 173 -6.30 6.37 13.98
N PHE A 174 -5.61 5.69 14.89
CA PHE A 174 -6.03 5.62 16.30
C PHE A 174 -6.06 7.01 16.94
N TYR A 175 -5.09 7.86 16.62
CA TYR A 175 -5.03 9.21 17.13
C TYR A 175 -6.05 10.14 16.49
N VAL A 176 -6.36 9.93 15.20
CA VAL A 176 -7.34 10.73 14.47
C VAL A 176 -8.78 10.40 14.90
N PHE A 177 -9.09 9.09 15.07
CA PHE A 177 -10.50 8.66 15.19
C PHE A 177 -10.85 8.12 16.59
N GLN A 178 -9.88 7.71 17.41
CA GLN A 178 -10.17 6.98 18.65
C GLN A 178 -9.62 7.72 19.91
N PHE A 179 -8.35 7.62 20.14
CA PHE A 179 -7.78 7.96 21.46
C PHE A 179 -7.25 9.38 21.59
N GLY A 180 -6.87 10.01 20.48
CA GLY A 180 -6.18 11.29 20.46
C GLY A 180 -6.98 12.46 19.91
N GLN A 181 -8.20 12.22 19.45
CA GLN A 181 -8.99 13.19 18.71
C GLN A 181 -9.13 14.53 19.41
N LYS A 182 -9.55 14.52 20.68
CA LYS A 182 -9.74 15.76 21.46
C LYS A 182 -8.43 16.54 21.63
N PHE A 183 -7.33 15.84 21.88
CA PHE A 183 -6.00 16.44 22.04
C PHE A 183 -5.50 17.02 20.74
N ILE A 184 -5.51 16.24 19.65
CA ILE A 184 -4.94 16.64 18.36
C ILE A 184 -5.73 17.82 17.76
N TYR A 185 -7.06 17.78 17.81
CA TYR A 185 -7.88 18.86 17.24
C TYR A 185 -8.01 20.08 18.18
N SER A 186 -7.53 20.01 19.42
CA SER A 186 -7.50 21.18 20.32
C SER A 186 -6.63 22.31 19.79
N PHE A 187 -5.63 22.02 18.96
CA PHE A 187 -4.70 23.01 18.40
C PHE A 187 -5.33 23.97 17.40
N LYS A 188 -6.51 23.68 16.85
CA LYS A 188 -7.28 24.54 15.90
C LYS A 188 -6.51 25.00 14.65
N ASN A 189 -5.23 24.72 14.54
CA ASN A 189 -4.37 25.07 13.41
C ASN A 189 -4.04 23.81 12.60
N PRO A 190 -4.37 23.73 11.30
CA PRO A 190 -4.15 22.53 10.50
C PRO A 190 -2.68 22.05 10.46
N ILE A 191 -1.74 22.99 10.43
CA ILE A 191 -0.30 22.66 10.41
C ILE A 191 0.14 22.05 11.73
N LEU A 192 -0.28 22.63 12.86
CA LEU A 192 0.04 22.08 14.18
C LEU A 192 -0.63 20.72 14.39
N ILE A 193 -1.90 20.57 14.00
CA ILE A 193 -2.60 19.28 14.02
C ILE A 193 -1.80 18.21 13.26
N PHE A 194 -1.36 18.53 12.06
CA PHE A 194 -0.58 17.60 11.23
C PHE A 194 0.79 17.26 11.86
N MET A 195 1.51 18.26 12.36
CA MET A 195 2.82 18.05 13.01
C MET A 195 2.71 17.22 14.29
N VAL A 196 1.72 17.50 15.14
CA VAL A 196 1.46 16.73 16.36
C VAL A 196 1.07 15.30 16.04
N LEU A 197 0.15 15.11 15.06
CA LEU A 197 -0.28 13.78 14.62
C LEU A 197 0.91 12.95 14.14
N ILE A 198 1.75 13.50 13.27
CA ILE A 198 2.96 12.83 12.78
C ILE A 198 3.90 12.53 13.94
N GLY A 199 4.17 13.50 14.82
CA GLY A 199 5.09 13.34 15.95
C GLY A 199 4.67 12.20 16.87
N VAL A 200 3.40 12.18 17.30
CA VAL A 200 2.85 11.13 18.17
C VAL A 200 2.85 9.77 17.49
N SER A 201 2.47 9.71 16.19
CA SER A 201 2.47 8.47 15.42
C SER A 201 3.89 7.90 15.26
N PHE A 202 4.89 8.75 15.01
CA PHE A 202 6.29 8.32 14.98
C PHE A 202 6.80 7.85 16.35
N ALA A 203 6.50 8.57 17.42
CA ALA A 203 6.89 8.17 18.78
C ALA A 203 6.34 6.76 19.10
N THR A 204 5.06 6.54 18.81
CA THR A 204 4.42 5.23 18.99
C THR A 204 5.04 4.15 18.11
N ALA A 205 5.28 4.45 16.84
CA ALA A 205 5.90 3.50 15.91
C ALA A 205 7.32 3.09 16.37
N ILE A 206 8.11 4.04 16.88
CA ILE A 206 9.44 3.79 17.44
C ILE A 206 9.33 2.90 18.68
N ALA A 207 8.41 3.19 19.60
CA ALA A 207 8.19 2.39 20.80
C ALA A 207 7.81 0.95 20.46
N ILE A 208 6.84 0.76 19.54
CA ILE A 208 6.41 -0.56 19.05
C ILE A 208 7.58 -1.29 18.40
N TYR A 209 8.35 -0.64 17.53
CA TYR A 209 9.50 -1.22 16.86
C TYR A 209 10.53 -1.78 17.84
N TRP A 210 10.90 -1.00 18.86
CA TRP A 210 11.87 -1.43 19.86
C TRP A 210 11.34 -2.55 20.75
N LEU A 211 10.06 -2.52 21.09
CA LEU A 211 9.40 -3.60 21.83
C LEU A 211 9.50 -4.93 21.08
N PHE A 212 9.13 -4.93 19.79
CA PHE A 212 9.23 -6.14 18.96
C PHE A 212 10.68 -6.59 18.73
N ALA A 213 11.62 -5.66 18.58
CA ALA A 213 13.04 -5.97 18.46
C ALA A 213 13.58 -6.63 19.74
N GLY A 214 13.15 -6.15 20.91
CA GLY A 214 13.49 -6.74 22.22
C GLY A 214 12.93 -8.14 22.38
N LEU A 215 11.64 -8.34 22.07
CA LEU A 215 10.97 -9.64 22.11
C LEU A 215 11.65 -10.65 21.19
N SER A 216 11.97 -10.25 19.96
CA SER A 216 12.64 -11.12 18.98
C SER A 216 14.02 -11.57 19.46
N LYS A 217 14.81 -10.66 20.06
CA LYS A 217 16.11 -11.02 20.69
C LYS A 217 15.93 -12.02 21.82
N GLY A 218 14.92 -11.84 22.67
CA GLY A 218 14.60 -12.74 23.78
C GLY A 218 14.26 -14.14 23.28
N ILE A 219 13.38 -14.24 22.27
CA ILE A 219 12.98 -15.52 21.68
C ILE A 219 14.19 -16.25 21.04
N ASN A 220 15.02 -15.51 20.30
CA ASN A 220 16.21 -16.10 19.67
C ASN A 220 17.22 -16.62 20.71
N LYS A 221 17.39 -15.92 21.84
CA LYS A 221 18.25 -16.38 22.93
C LYS A 221 17.74 -17.70 23.54
N ILE A 222 16.44 -17.81 23.76
CA ILE A 222 15.80 -19.03 24.29
C ILE A 222 15.98 -20.20 23.30
N ARG A 223 15.79 -19.93 22.00
CA ARG A 223 15.93 -20.96 20.94
C ARG A 223 17.39 -21.47 20.82
N CYS A 224 18.38 -20.59 20.90
CA CYS A 224 19.79 -20.97 20.90
C CYS A 224 20.15 -21.83 22.14
N SER A 225 19.68 -21.44 23.31
CA SER A 225 19.90 -22.19 24.57
C SER A 225 19.29 -23.59 24.53
N ARG A 226 18.17 -23.77 23.83
CA ARG A 226 17.49 -25.06 23.69
C ARG A 226 18.19 -26.02 22.73
N ASN A 227 18.87 -25.51 21.72
CA ASN A 227 19.61 -26.30 20.75
C ASN A 227 21.01 -26.73 21.23
N GLN A 228 21.46 -26.22 22.38
CA GLN A 228 22.74 -26.58 23.02
C GLN A 228 22.59 -27.62 24.14
N ARG A 229 21.38 -28.03 24.45
CA ARG A 229 21.07 -29.14 25.35
C ARG A 229 20.62 -30.37 24.57
#